data_93ca52a09abd5fe74852b5c918459f49
#
_entry.id   93ca52a09abd5fe74852b5c918459f49
#
_cell.length_a   1.000
_cell.length_b   1.000
_cell.length_c   1.000
_cell.angle_alpha   90.00
_cell.angle_beta   90.00
_cell.angle_gamma   90.00
#
_symmetry.space_group_name_H-M   'P 1'
#
loop_
_entity.id
_entity.type
_entity.pdbx_description
1 polymer ?
#
loop_
_entity_poly.entity_id
_entity_poly.type
_entity_poly.pdbx_seq_one_letter_code
_entity_poly.pdbx_strand_id
1 'polypeptide(L)'
;MNLLDYLPGVPDFPKPGVLFRDISPLLANPVAFKEAIRQLDEIAQQFDYTHILGIESRGFIFGSALAHLAHKGLALARKPNKLPLASHREAYGLEYGNDSLEIQQSTLPAGARVLILDDVLATGGTIIAASQLLKKAGFQVAGALTFLEIAGLNGGKLLTQKGIANKTVIIA
;
A
#
# COMPACT_ATOMS: atom_id res chain seq x y z
N MET A 1 13.27 -14.50 -12.70
CA MET A 1 13.63 -14.45 -11.26
C MET A 1 12.36 -14.69 -10.46
N ASN A 2 12.39 -15.60 -9.50
CA ASN A 2 11.26 -15.78 -8.58
C ASN A 2 11.50 -14.88 -7.36
N LEU A 3 10.66 -13.85 -7.19
CA LEU A 3 10.81 -12.89 -6.10
C LEU A 3 10.45 -13.48 -4.72
N LEU A 4 9.69 -14.58 -4.67
CA LEU A 4 9.41 -15.28 -3.41
C LEU A 4 10.67 -15.82 -2.73
N ASP A 5 11.73 -16.11 -3.48
CA ASP A 5 12.99 -16.58 -2.92
C ASP A 5 13.68 -15.52 -2.03
N TYR A 6 13.27 -14.25 -2.18
CA TYR A 6 13.75 -13.11 -1.41
C TYR A 6 12.79 -12.67 -0.31
N LEU A 7 11.74 -13.46 -0.03
CA LEU A 7 10.71 -13.17 0.98
C LEU A 7 10.62 -14.31 2.00
N PRO A 8 11.67 -14.58 2.78
CA PRO A 8 11.64 -15.66 3.75
C PRO A 8 10.48 -15.50 4.73
N GLY A 9 9.86 -16.62 5.08
CA GLY A 9 8.84 -16.66 6.11
C GLY A 9 9.46 -16.73 7.50
N VAL A 10 9.02 -15.86 8.39
CA VAL A 10 9.37 -15.87 9.82
C VAL A 10 8.13 -16.33 10.58
N PRO A 11 8.10 -17.56 11.11
CA PRO A 11 6.95 -18.05 11.84
C PRO A 11 6.83 -17.34 13.20
N ASP A 12 5.61 -17.25 13.68
CA ASP A 12 5.26 -16.72 15.00
C ASP A 12 5.73 -15.28 15.25
N PHE A 13 5.77 -14.45 14.21
CA PHE A 13 6.12 -13.04 14.32
C PHE A 13 4.99 -12.13 13.77
N PRO A 14 4.61 -11.05 14.45
CA PRO A 14 5.06 -10.57 15.77
C PRO A 14 4.39 -11.31 16.94
N LYS A 15 3.55 -12.29 16.66
CA LYS A 15 2.85 -13.10 17.66
C LYS A 15 2.63 -14.53 17.14
N PRO A 16 2.42 -15.51 18.04
CA PRO A 16 2.16 -16.90 17.68
C PRO A 16 1.05 -17.04 16.62
N GLY A 17 1.27 -17.93 15.66
CA GLY A 17 0.34 -18.25 14.57
C GLY A 17 0.41 -17.30 13.36
N VAL A 18 1.25 -16.27 13.39
CA VAL A 18 1.46 -15.37 12.25
C VAL A 18 2.72 -15.78 11.49
N LEU A 19 2.59 -15.99 10.19
CA LEU A 19 3.75 -16.13 9.30
C LEU A 19 4.04 -14.76 8.67
N PHE A 20 5.11 -14.12 9.13
CA PHE A 20 5.57 -12.85 8.62
C PHE A 20 6.47 -13.07 7.39
N ARG A 21 6.26 -12.30 6.34
CA ARG A 21 7.14 -12.28 5.17
C ARG A 21 8.12 -11.12 5.30
N ASP A 22 9.40 -11.46 5.46
CA ASP A 22 10.46 -10.46 5.58
C ASP A 22 10.88 -9.96 4.20
N ILE A 23 10.71 -8.66 3.98
CA ILE A 23 11.12 -7.99 2.73
C ILE A 23 12.59 -7.55 2.73
N SER A 24 13.29 -7.65 3.86
CA SER A 24 14.66 -7.12 3.98
C SER A 24 15.63 -7.73 2.97
N PRO A 25 15.62 -9.05 2.71
CA PRO A 25 16.49 -9.63 1.70
C PRO A 25 16.17 -9.14 0.28
N LEU A 26 14.88 -8.90 -0.02
CA LEU A 26 14.48 -8.30 -1.30
C LEU A 26 15.06 -6.90 -1.47
N LEU A 27 14.93 -6.08 -0.45
CA LEU A 27 15.41 -4.69 -0.47
C LEU A 27 16.94 -4.61 -0.55
N ALA A 28 17.64 -5.55 0.13
CA ALA A 28 19.09 -5.60 0.13
C ALA A 28 19.70 -6.09 -1.19
N ASN A 29 18.92 -6.77 -2.03
CA ASN A 29 19.38 -7.26 -3.31
C ASN A 29 18.99 -6.30 -4.45
N PRO A 30 19.95 -5.61 -5.10
CA PRO A 30 19.63 -4.57 -6.08
C PRO A 30 18.91 -5.12 -7.33
N VAL A 31 19.16 -6.37 -7.70
CA VAL A 31 18.52 -6.99 -8.86
C VAL A 31 17.09 -7.40 -8.54
N ALA A 32 16.87 -7.99 -7.37
CA ALA A 32 15.53 -8.39 -6.92
C ALA A 32 14.64 -7.18 -6.65
N PHE A 33 15.18 -6.14 -6.01
CA PHE A 33 14.41 -4.91 -5.76
C PHE A 33 14.05 -4.20 -7.07
N LYS A 34 15.00 -4.06 -8.00
CA LYS A 34 14.72 -3.52 -9.33
C LYS A 34 13.61 -4.29 -10.04
N GLU A 35 13.65 -5.63 -10.00
CA GLU A 35 12.64 -6.47 -10.62
C GLU A 35 11.27 -6.30 -9.95
N ALA A 36 11.22 -6.18 -8.62
CA ALA A 36 9.98 -5.90 -7.88
C ALA A 36 9.34 -4.57 -8.32
N ILE A 37 10.14 -3.51 -8.45
CA ILE A 37 9.64 -2.21 -8.91
C ILE A 37 9.19 -2.26 -10.38
N ARG A 38 9.91 -2.99 -11.24
CA ARG A 38 9.52 -3.19 -12.64
C ARG A 38 8.15 -3.88 -12.75
N GLN A 39 7.91 -4.93 -11.97
CA GLN A 39 6.61 -5.63 -11.96
C GLN A 39 5.49 -4.76 -11.39
N LEU A 40 5.77 -3.98 -10.35
CA LEU A 40 4.81 -2.98 -9.84
C LEU A 40 4.45 -1.96 -10.92
N ASP A 41 5.42 -1.45 -11.67
CA ASP A 41 5.18 -0.47 -12.75
C ASP A 41 4.32 -1.06 -13.87
N GLU A 42 4.64 -2.27 -14.33
CA GLU A 42 3.83 -2.96 -15.36
C GLU A 42 2.36 -3.13 -14.96
N ILE A 43 2.12 -3.47 -13.68
CA ILE A 43 0.77 -3.61 -13.16
C ILE A 43 0.12 -2.24 -12.97
N ALA A 44 0.86 -1.24 -12.49
CA ALA A 44 0.37 0.11 -12.27
C ALA A 44 -0.16 0.76 -13.55
N GLN A 45 0.41 0.43 -14.71
CA GLN A 45 -0.06 0.93 -16.02
C GLN A 45 -1.50 0.50 -16.36
N GLN A 46 -2.07 -0.45 -15.64
CA GLN A 46 -3.48 -0.85 -15.80
C GLN A 46 -4.45 0.10 -15.07
N PHE A 47 -3.94 1.05 -14.29
CA PHE A 47 -4.72 2.04 -13.57
C PHE A 47 -4.54 3.43 -14.22
N ASP A 48 -5.63 4.19 -14.27
CA ASP A 48 -5.55 5.61 -14.64
C ASP A 48 -5.29 6.46 -13.40
N TYR A 49 -4.01 6.75 -13.12
CA TYR A 49 -3.59 7.49 -11.94
C TYR A 49 -2.59 8.61 -12.25
N THR A 50 -2.58 9.61 -11.41
CA THR A 50 -1.67 10.76 -11.47
C THR A 50 -0.69 10.79 -10.31
N HIS A 51 -1.08 10.24 -9.16
CA HIS A 51 -0.31 10.24 -7.91
C HIS A 51 -0.41 8.88 -7.24
N ILE A 52 0.59 8.60 -6.41
CA ILE A 52 0.65 7.41 -5.55
C ILE A 52 0.46 7.87 -4.10
N LEU A 53 -0.33 7.12 -3.33
CA LEU A 53 -0.39 7.24 -1.88
C LEU A 53 0.33 6.04 -1.26
N GLY A 54 1.53 6.24 -0.76
CA GLY A 54 2.27 5.22 -0.01
C GLY A 54 1.79 5.13 1.43
N ILE A 55 1.55 3.90 1.92
CA ILE A 55 1.09 3.67 3.30
C ILE A 55 2.29 3.47 4.24
N GLU A 56 2.28 4.14 5.39
CA GLU A 56 3.29 3.98 6.44
C GLU A 56 3.34 2.54 6.95
N SER A 57 4.52 1.95 7.00
CA SER A 57 5.82 2.53 6.67
C SER A 57 6.47 1.88 5.45
N ARG A 58 6.30 0.57 5.25
CA ARG A 58 6.97 -0.19 4.17
C ARG A 58 6.42 0.14 2.79
N GLY A 59 5.15 0.56 2.70
CA GLY A 59 4.55 1.08 1.48
C GLY A 59 5.28 2.33 0.93
N PHE A 60 5.98 3.09 1.78
CA PHE A 60 6.78 4.23 1.33
C PHE A 60 7.96 3.81 0.45
N ILE A 61 8.58 2.66 0.75
CA ILE A 61 9.75 2.17 0.00
C ILE A 61 9.34 1.88 -1.45
N PHE A 62 8.30 1.08 -1.62
CA PHE A 62 7.79 0.74 -2.96
C PHE A 62 7.12 1.94 -3.63
N GLY A 63 6.38 2.74 -2.85
CA GLY A 63 5.70 3.94 -3.34
C GLY A 63 6.66 4.98 -3.90
N SER A 64 7.76 5.26 -3.21
CA SER A 64 8.75 6.22 -3.67
C SER A 64 9.49 5.73 -4.91
N ALA A 65 9.89 4.46 -4.93
CA ALA A 65 10.59 3.89 -6.08
C ALA A 65 9.69 3.85 -7.33
N LEU A 66 8.42 3.45 -7.18
CA LEU A 66 7.46 3.44 -8.28
C LEU A 66 7.12 4.87 -8.75
N ALA A 67 6.88 5.80 -7.84
CA ALA A 67 6.57 7.19 -8.18
C ALA A 67 7.71 7.82 -9.01
N HIS A 68 8.96 7.58 -8.58
CA HIS A 68 10.14 8.04 -9.31
C HIS A 68 10.22 7.42 -10.72
N LEU A 69 10.06 6.10 -10.83
CA LEU A 69 10.14 5.38 -12.11
C LEU A 69 9.02 5.82 -13.06
N ALA A 70 7.79 5.92 -12.57
CA ALA A 70 6.60 6.26 -13.35
C ALA A 70 6.41 7.77 -13.60
N HIS A 71 7.32 8.62 -13.08
CA HIS A 71 7.20 10.07 -13.13
C HIS A 71 5.86 10.60 -12.58
N LYS A 72 5.44 10.06 -11.44
CA LYS A 72 4.20 10.43 -10.74
C LYS A 72 4.49 11.11 -9.40
N GLY A 73 3.53 11.90 -8.92
CA GLY A 73 3.62 12.46 -7.57
C GLY A 73 3.43 11.40 -6.48
N LEU A 74 4.01 11.65 -5.30
CA LEU A 74 3.88 10.80 -4.13
C LEU A 74 3.27 11.58 -2.96
N ALA A 75 2.23 11.04 -2.36
CA ALA A 75 1.70 11.45 -1.07
C ALA A 75 1.88 10.33 -0.04
N LEU A 76 1.86 10.70 1.24
CA LEU A 76 2.08 9.77 2.33
C LEU A 76 0.83 9.63 3.18
N ALA A 77 0.36 8.39 3.37
CA ALA A 77 -0.60 8.06 4.42
C ALA A 77 0.18 7.68 5.67
N ARG A 78 0.00 8.42 6.74
CA ARG A 78 0.80 8.26 7.96
C ARG A 78 -0.05 7.88 9.15
N LYS A 79 0.58 7.22 10.11
CA LYS A 79 -0.02 7.00 11.44
C LYS A 79 -0.22 8.33 12.16
N PRO A 80 -1.11 8.39 13.18
CA PRO A 80 -1.46 9.63 13.86
C PRO A 80 -0.26 10.39 14.40
N ASN A 81 -0.38 11.73 14.38
CA ASN A 81 0.62 12.65 14.93
C ASN A 81 2.01 12.61 14.24
N LYS A 82 2.06 12.18 12.99
CA LYS A 82 3.29 12.15 12.18
C LYS A 82 3.33 13.25 11.11
N LEU A 83 2.21 13.94 10.89
CA LEU A 83 2.12 15.02 9.91
C LEU A 83 2.16 16.39 10.59
N PRO A 84 2.86 17.38 9.98
CA PRO A 84 3.04 18.69 10.59
C PRO A 84 1.79 19.59 10.53
N LEU A 85 0.91 19.33 9.58
CA LEU A 85 -0.31 20.15 9.36
C LEU A 85 -1.55 19.27 9.54
N ALA A 86 -2.66 19.96 9.87
CA ALA A 86 -3.96 19.31 9.99
C ALA A 86 -4.26 18.46 8.76
N SER A 87 -4.78 17.30 8.99
CA SER A 87 -4.98 16.27 8.00
C SER A 87 -6.38 15.68 8.13
N HIS A 88 -6.83 15.07 7.07
CA HIS A 88 -7.94 14.15 7.18
C HIS A 88 -7.48 12.89 7.91
N ARG A 89 -8.34 12.34 8.76
CA ARG A 89 -8.06 11.11 9.52
C ARG A 89 -9.13 10.06 9.25
N GLU A 90 -8.70 8.83 9.13
CA GLU A 90 -9.57 7.65 9.03
C GLU A 90 -9.08 6.53 9.95
N ALA A 91 -9.98 6.03 10.80
CA ALA A 91 -9.70 4.89 11.66
C ALA A 91 -9.92 3.57 10.91
N TYR A 92 -9.13 2.55 11.23
CA TYR A 92 -9.31 1.21 10.74
C TYR A 92 -9.01 0.18 11.83
N GLY A 93 -9.52 -1.03 11.67
CA GLY A 93 -9.37 -2.12 12.62
C GLY A 93 -10.70 -2.58 13.19
N LEU A 94 -10.64 -3.57 14.07
CA LEU A 94 -11.79 -4.08 14.82
C LEU A 94 -12.25 -3.05 15.86
N GLU A 95 -13.44 -3.20 16.42
CA GLU A 95 -14.13 -2.27 17.32
C GLU A 95 -13.31 -1.68 18.48
N TYR A 96 -12.12 -2.21 18.75
CA TYR A 96 -11.20 -1.75 19.80
C TYR A 96 -9.79 -1.39 19.27
N GLY A 97 -9.59 -1.29 17.94
CA GLY A 97 -8.31 -0.93 17.33
C GLY A 97 -8.16 0.59 17.21
N ASN A 98 -7.12 1.15 17.85
CA ASN A 98 -6.77 2.57 17.77
C ASN A 98 -5.93 2.93 16.53
N ASP A 99 -5.89 2.08 15.52
CA ASP A 99 -5.14 2.37 14.32
C ASP A 99 -5.92 3.32 13.41
N SER A 100 -5.26 4.38 12.98
CA SER A 100 -5.80 5.32 12.02
C SER A 100 -4.72 5.81 11.06
N LEU A 101 -5.16 6.30 9.91
CA LEU A 101 -4.30 6.94 8.93
C LEU A 101 -4.67 8.41 8.79
N GLU A 102 -3.67 9.20 8.46
CA GLU A 102 -3.79 10.62 8.17
C GLU A 102 -3.11 10.95 6.83
N ILE A 103 -3.70 11.86 6.07
CA ILE A 103 -3.04 12.51 4.94
C ILE A 103 -3.03 14.02 5.18
N GLN A 104 -1.93 14.67 4.81
CA GLN A 104 -1.79 16.11 4.95
C GLN A 104 -2.70 16.85 3.96
N GLN A 105 -3.37 17.91 4.42
CA GLN A 105 -4.16 18.76 3.55
C GLN A 105 -3.29 19.44 2.48
N SER A 106 -3.89 19.70 1.34
CA SER A 106 -3.25 20.43 0.22
C SER A 106 -1.96 19.82 -0.34
N THR A 107 -1.70 18.54 -0.04
CA THR A 107 -0.53 17.84 -0.61
C THR A 107 -0.77 17.43 -2.06
N LEU A 108 -2.01 17.09 -2.39
CA LEU A 108 -2.40 16.65 -3.72
C LEU A 108 -3.17 17.76 -4.45
N PRO A 109 -2.97 17.93 -5.76
CA PRO A 109 -3.74 18.89 -6.55
C PRO A 109 -5.20 18.45 -6.71
N ALA A 110 -6.09 19.42 -6.91
CA ALA A 110 -7.48 19.13 -7.22
C ALA A 110 -7.61 18.20 -8.43
N GLY A 111 -8.50 17.23 -8.36
CA GLY A 111 -8.69 16.24 -9.43
C GLY A 111 -7.64 15.13 -9.49
N ALA A 112 -6.73 15.03 -8.52
CA ALA A 112 -5.79 13.93 -8.45
C ALA A 112 -6.52 12.58 -8.42
N ARG A 113 -6.05 11.65 -9.27
CA ARG A 113 -6.44 10.25 -9.28
C ARG A 113 -5.32 9.47 -8.59
N VAL A 114 -5.63 8.87 -7.46
CA VAL A 114 -4.62 8.34 -6.54
C VAL A 114 -4.63 6.82 -6.53
N LEU A 115 -3.47 6.22 -6.83
CA LEU A 115 -3.19 4.80 -6.65
C LEU A 115 -2.65 4.57 -5.25
N ILE A 116 -3.37 3.79 -4.45
CA ILE A 116 -2.92 3.40 -3.10
C ILE A 116 -1.87 2.30 -3.23
N LEU A 117 -0.74 2.45 -2.55
CA LEU A 117 0.34 1.47 -2.61
C LEU A 117 0.81 1.07 -1.22
N ASP A 118 0.82 -0.25 -0.98
CA ASP A 118 1.38 -0.86 0.23
C ASP A 118 2.26 -2.06 -0.13
N ASP A 119 3.08 -2.51 0.80
CA ASP A 119 3.93 -3.69 0.60
C ASP A 119 3.13 -4.99 0.74
N VAL A 120 2.21 -5.07 1.70
CA VAL A 120 1.46 -6.29 2.01
C VAL A 120 -0.04 -6.03 2.12
N LEU A 121 -0.81 -6.83 1.41
CA LEU A 121 -2.25 -6.96 1.57
C LEU A 121 -2.56 -8.17 2.45
N ALA A 122 -2.99 -7.93 3.68
CA ALA A 122 -3.50 -8.94 4.57
C ALA A 122 -5.04 -9.00 4.51
N THR A 123 -5.74 -8.42 5.46
CA THR A 123 -7.21 -8.39 5.48
C THR A 123 -7.83 -7.28 4.63
N GLY A 124 -7.05 -6.27 4.22
CA GLY A 124 -7.50 -5.14 3.42
C GLY A 124 -7.96 -3.92 4.21
N GLY A 125 -8.05 -3.99 5.54
CA GLY A 125 -8.54 -2.90 6.38
C GLY A 125 -7.80 -1.57 6.18
N THR A 126 -6.48 -1.62 6.12
CA THR A 126 -5.62 -0.43 5.93
C THR A 126 -5.89 0.25 4.57
N ILE A 127 -6.02 -0.53 3.50
CA ILE A 127 -6.29 0.01 2.16
C ILE A 127 -7.71 0.58 2.08
N ILE A 128 -8.70 -0.05 2.74
CA ILE A 128 -10.06 0.48 2.83
C ILE A 128 -10.04 1.84 3.54
N ALA A 129 -9.35 1.95 4.67
CA ALA A 129 -9.21 3.22 5.38
C ALA A 129 -8.53 4.29 4.52
N ALA A 130 -7.45 3.96 3.83
CA ALA A 130 -6.79 4.87 2.90
C ALA A 130 -7.72 5.33 1.77
N SER A 131 -8.53 4.43 1.22
CA SER A 131 -9.55 4.76 0.20
C SER A 131 -10.62 5.72 0.73
N GLN A 132 -11.13 5.49 1.94
CA GLN A 132 -12.09 6.37 2.59
C GLN A 132 -11.49 7.74 2.89
N LEU A 133 -10.25 7.76 3.36
CA LEU A 133 -9.49 8.98 3.66
C LEU A 133 -9.34 9.85 2.40
N LEU A 134 -8.94 9.26 1.27
CA LEU A 134 -8.84 9.97 -0.01
C LEU A 134 -10.18 10.54 -0.46
N LYS A 135 -11.26 9.76 -0.37
CA LYS A 135 -12.62 10.21 -0.72
C LYS A 135 -13.09 11.37 0.16
N LYS A 136 -12.86 11.30 1.48
CA LYS A 136 -13.15 12.40 2.41
C LYS A 136 -12.37 13.66 2.08
N ALA A 137 -11.14 13.53 1.62
CA ALA A 137 -10.30 14.61 1.18
C ALA A 137 -10.66 15.17 -0.21
N GLY A 138 -11.64 14.57 -0.92
CA GLY A 138 -12.10 15.02 -2.23
C GLY A 138 -11.30 14.47 -3.40
N PHE A 139 -10.48 13.43 -3.20
CA PHE A 139 -9.68 12.80 -4.25
C PHE A 139 -10.34 11.55 -4.83
N GLN A 140 -9.98 11.24 -6.08
CA GLN A 140 -10.42 10.03 -6.74
C GLN A 140 -9.46 8.88 -6.41
N VAL A 141 -10.03 7.72 -6.08
CA VAL A 141 -9.26 6.50 -5.87
C VAL A 141 -9.16 5.75 -7.19
N ALA A 142 -7.97 5.68 -7.78
CA ALA A 142 -7.71 4.94 -9.01
C ALA A 142 -7.73 3.43 -8.77
N GLY A 143 -7.31 3.01 -7.59
CA GLY A 143 -7.26 1.62 -7.18
C GLY A 143 -6.22 1.40 -6.07
N ALA A 144 -5.91 0.14 -5.82
CA ALA A 144 -4.87 -0.27 -4.89
C ALA A 144 -3.90 -1.25 -5.56
N LEU A 145 -2.62 -1.08 -5.29
CA LEU A 145 -1.55 -1.96 -5.75
C LEU A 145 -0.72 -2.39 -4.54
N THR A 146 -0.47 -3.69 -4.42
CA THR A 146 0.37 -4.23 -3.36
C THR A 146 1.46 -5.14 -3.94
N PHE A 147 2.57 -5.22 -3.22
CA PHE A 147 3.64 -6.10 -3.65
C PHE A 147 3.33 -7.57 -3.32
N LEU A 148 2.78 -7.83 -2.14
CA LEU A 148 2.43 -9.17 -1.67
C LEU A 148 0.99 -9.20 -1.13
N GLU A 149 0.22 -10.22 -1.49
CA GLU A 149 -1.03 -10.58 -0.82
C GLU A 149 -0.85 -11.86 -0.03
N ILE A 150 -1.29 -11.86 1.23
CA ILE A 150 -1.28 -13.06 2.07
C ILE A 150 -2.49 -13.92 1.68
N ALA A 151 -2.21 -15.06 1.04
CA ALA A 151 -3.22 -16.04 0.69
C ALA A 151 -4.02 -16.47 1.95
N GLY A 152 -5.30 -16.71 1.81
CA GLY A 152 -6.15 -17.14 2.92
C GLY A 152 -6.74 -16.02 3.78
N LEU A 153 -6.21 -14.78 3.74
CA LEU A 153 -6.81 -13.64 4.43
C LEU A 153 -7.86 -12.90 3.58
N ASN A 154 -7.95 -13.24 2.30
CA ASN A 154 -8.97 -12.74 1.36
C ASN A 154 -9.04 -11.21 1.22
N GLY A 155 -7.93 -10.51 1.43
CA GLY A 155 -7.89 -9.05 1.35
C GLY A 155 -8.32 -8.52 -0.01
N GLY A 156 -7.78 -9.05 -1.10
CA GLY A 156 -8.16 -8.64 -2.46
C GLY A 156 -9.63 -8.85 -2.78
N LYS A 157 -10.21 -9.96 -2.29
CA LYS A 157 -11.65 -10.21 -2.42
C LYS A 157 -12.48 -9.17 -1.67
N LEU A 158 -12.07 -8.83 -0.44
CA LEU A 158 -12.74 -7.79 0.35
C LEU A 158 -12.65 -6.41 -0.33
N LEU A 159 -11.49 -6.04 -0.87
CA LEU A 159 -11.34 -4.78 -1.62
C LEU A 159 -12.28 -4.72 -2.82
N THR A 160 -12.38 -5.81 -3.59
CA THR A 160 -13.29 -5.92 -4.73
C THR A 160 -14.76 -5.75 -4.30
N GLN A 161 -15.17 -6.39 -3.20
CA GLN A 161 -16.51 -6.23 -2.64
C GLN A 161 -16.81 -4.79 -2.18
N LYS A 162 -15.78 -4.05 -1.79
CA LYS A 162 -15.88 -2.62 -1.44
C LYS A 162 -15.78 -1.68 -2.65
N GLY A 163 -15.72 -2.23 -3.86
CA GLY A 163 -15.61 -1.45 -5.09
C GLY A 163 -14.24 -0.80 -5.30
N ILE A 164 -13.20 -1.35 -4.69
CA ILE A 164 -11.82 -0.90 -4.88
C ILE A 164 -11.14 -1.84 -5.87
N ALA A 165 -10.84 -1.32 -7.06
CA ALA A 165 -10.00 -2.04 -8.03
C ALA A 165 -8.64 -2.33 -7.39
N ASN A 166 -8.20 -3.58 -7.43
CA ASN A 166 -6.94 -3.94 -6.78
C ASN A 166 -6.16 -4.98 -7.59
N LYS A 167 -4.85 -4.91 -7.45
CA LYS A 167 -3.88 -5.84 -8.03
C LYS A 167 -2.75 -6.07 -7.04
N THR A 168 -2.11 -7.22 -7.18
CA THR A 168 -0.91 -7.56 -6.42
C THR A 168 0.12 -8.23 -7.31
N VAL A 169 1.41 -8.10 -6.96
CA VAL A 169 2.50 -8.73 -7.71
C VAL A 169 2.59 -10.20 -7.38
N ILE A 170 2.51 -10.56 -6.09
CA ILE A 170 2.68 -11.93 -5.59
C ILE A 170 1.53 -12.28 -4.65
N ILE A 171 1.01 -13.49 -4.78
CA ILE A 171 0.09 -14.10 -3.80
C ILE A 171 0.82 -15.28 -3.15
N ALA A 172 0.97 -15.29 -1.81
CA ALA A 172 1.67 -16.35 -1.07
C ALA A 172 1.09 -16.59 0.33
#